data_c1f499a1f8a3a037b1b593e7f98a36e1
#
_entry.id   c1f499a1f8a3a037b1b593e7f98a36e1
#
_cell.length_a   1.000
_cell.length_b   1.000
_cell.length_c   1.000
_cell.angle_alpha   90.00
_cell.angle_beta   90.00
_cell.angle_gamma   90.00
#
_symmetry.space_group_name_H-M   'P 1'
#
loop_
_entity.id
_entity.type
_entity.pdbx_description
1 polymer ?
#
loop_
_entity_poly.entity_id
_entity_poly.type
_entity_poly.pdbx_seq_one_letter_code
_entity_poly.pdbx_strand_id
1 'polypeptide(L)'
;TLDMGSLLAGAKYRGEFEERIKQVIDEVRDKENIILFIDELHTIVGAGSTGDGSIDASNILKPVLARGEMQIIGATTIDEYRKHIEKDAALERRFQPVLVEEPTKENAIKILEILRDRYEAHHKVKITDGAIKAAVDLSVRYITDRFLPDKAIDLIDEAGSRVRLKENTPPDEIKELEDKIESINNEKE
;
A
#
# COMPACT_ATOMS: atom_id res chain seq x y z
N THR A 1 -11.77 0.34 8.79
CA THR A 1 -10.95 -0.49 7.88
C THR A 1 -10.69 -1.83 8.52
N LEU A 2 -10.92 -2.90 7.79
CA LEU A 2 -10.61 -4.27 8.18
C LEU A 2 -9.26 -4.65 7.57
N ASP A 3 -8.29 -4.94 8.43
CA ASP A 3 -6.99 -5.46 8.04
C ASP A 3 -6.97 -6.97 8.18
N MET A 4 -6.88 -7.67 7.06
CA MET A 4 -6.85 -9.14 7.00
C MET A 4 -5.60 -9.71 7.64
N GLY A 5 -4.45 -9.01 7.53
CA GLY A 5 -3.21 -9.41 8.18
C GLY A 5 -3.35 -9.47 9.70
N SER A 6 -3.98 -8.47 10.28
CA SER A 6 -4.27 -8.43 11.73
C SER A 6 -5.24 -9.52 12.19
N LEU A 7 -6.22 -9.88 11.36
CA LEU A 7 -7.17 -10.97 11.69
C LEU A 7 -6.49 -12.35 11.66
N LEU A 8 -5.55 -12.55 10.75
CA LEU A 8 -4.78 -13.79 10.63
C LEU A 8 -3.66 -13.89 11.68
N ALA A 9 -3.15 -12.75 12.14
CA ALA A 9 -2.07 -12.71 13.11
C ALA A 9 -2.49 -13.40 14.42
N GLY A 10 -1.75 -14.46 14.78
CA GLY A 10 -2.00 -15.23 16.02
C GLY A 10 -3.16 -16.22 15.95
N ALA A 11 -3.87 -16.36 14.83
CA ALA A 11 -4.83 -17.44 14.65
C ALA A 11 -4.08 -18.74 14.27
N LYS A 12 -4.01 -19.69 15.19
CA LYS A 12 -3.37 -20.99 14.96
C LYS A 12 -4.26 -21.98 14.20
N TYR A 13 -5.57 -21.79 14.29
CA TYR A 13 -6.57 -22.69 13.71
C TYR A 13 -7.60 -21.90 12.93
N ARG A 14 -8.14 -22.51 11.88
CA ARG A 14 -9.20 -21.96 11.03
C ARG A 14 -10.41 -21.43 11.84
N GLY A 15 -10.82 -22.14 12.88
CA GLY A 15 -11.96 -21.75 13.71
C GLY A 15 -11.77 -20.42 14.46
N GLU A 16 -10.55 -20.11 14.90
CA GLU A 16 -10.24 -18.84 15.57
C GLU A 16 -10.40 -17.64 14.63
N PHE A 17 -9.99 -17.79 13.39
CA PHE A 17 -10.14 -16.75 12.37
C PHE A 17 -11.63 -16.54 12.01
N GLU A 18 -12.36 -17.64 11.81
CA GLU A 18 -13.81 -17.58 11.52
C GLU A 18 -14.57 -16.90 12.65
N GLU A 19 -14.21 -17.17 13.91
CA GLU A 19 -14.83 -16.56 15.09
C GLU A 19 -14.52 -15.05 15.15
N ARG A 20 -13.28 -14.63 14.90
CA ARG A 20 -12.89 -13.22 14.86
C ARG A 20 -13.64 -12.44 13.77
N ILE A 21 -13.75 -13.01 12.56
CA ILE A 21 -14.56 -12.39 11.51
C ILE A 21 -16.02 -12.26 11.92
N LYS A 22 -16.61 -13.29 12.50
CA LYS A 22 -17.99 -13.22 12.98
C LYS A 22 -18.18 -12.14 14.03
N GLN A 23 -17.27 -12.01 15.00
CA GLN A 23 -17.31 -10.95 16.00
C GLN A 23 -17.27 -9.55 15.37
N VAL A 24 -16.40 -9.32 14.39
CA VAL A 24 -16.34 -8.04 13.65
C VAL A 24 -17.66 -7.78 12.90
N ILE A 25 -18.20 -8.78 12.23
CA ILE A 25 -19.46 -8.67 11.49
C ILE A 25 -20.60 -8.33 12.44
N ASP A 26 -20.71 -9.02 13.57
CA ASP A 26 -21.76 -8.80 14.55
C ASP A 26 -21.66 -7.39 15.15
N GLU A 27 -20.45 -6.94 15.49
CA GLU A 27 -20.22 -5.58 15.99
C GLU A 27 -20.57 -4.49 14.96
N VAL A 28 -20.25 -4.70 13.69
CA VAL A 28 -20.56 -3.75 12.62
C VAL A 28 -22.06 -3.73 12.33
N ARG A 29 -22.70 -4.89 12.30
CA ARG A 29 -24.15 -5.03 12.07
C ARG A 29 -24.98 -4.32 13.14
N ASP A 30 -24.57 -4.40 14.39
CA ASP A 30 -25.27 -3.77 15.51
C ASP A 30 -25.16 -2.23 15.50
N LYS A 31 -24.30 -1.66 14.64
CA LYS A 31 -24.05 -0.23 14.50
C LYS A 31 -24.42 0.22 13.08
N GLU A 32 -25.60 0.81 12.91
CA GLU A 32 -26.14 1.23 11.60
C GLU A 32 -25.31 2.33 10.86
N ASN A 33 -24.37 2.98 11.54
CA ASN A 33 -23.59 4.10 11.00
C ASN A 33 -22.15 3.71 10.60
N ILE A 34 -21.86 2.42 10.46
CA ILE A 34 -20.54 1.93 10.08
C ILE A 34 -20.53 1.48 8.63
N ILE A 35 -19.53 1.94 7.87
CA ILE A 35 -19.16 1.42 6.56
C ILE A 35 -17.85 0.66 6.73
N LEU A 36 -17.86 -0.63 6.40
CA LEU A 36 -16.68 -1.48 6.51
C LEU A 36 -15.84 -1.37 5.22
N PHE A 37 -14.61 -0.86 5.33
CA PHE A 37 -13.65 -0.87 4.24
C PHE A 37 -12.76 -2.11 4.34
N ILE A 38 -12.67 -2.87 3.24
CA ILE A 38 -11.87 -4.09 3.13
C ILE A 38 -10.90 -3.91 1.98
N ASP A 39 -9.62 -3.82 2.28
CA ASP A 39 -8.57 -3.83 1.27
C ASP A 39 -8.29 -5.27 0.80
N GLU A 40 -7.84 -5.41 -0.44
CA GLU A 40 -7.61 -6.71 -1.08
C GLU A 40 -8.80 -7.69 -0.90
N LEU A 41 -10.03 -7.22 -1.16
CA LEU A 41 -11.27 -8.00 -0.96
C LEU A 41 -11.19 -9.40 -1.59
N HIS A 42 -10.45 -9.56 -2.67
CA HIS A 42 -10.24 -10.84 -3.35
C HIS A 42 -9.56 -11.89 -2.43
N THR A 43 -8.78 -11.48 -1.45
CA THR A 43 -8.13 -12.41 -0.51
C THR A 43 -9.14 -13.13 0.38
N ILE A 44 -10.24 -12.46 0.70
CA ILE A 44 -11.33 -13.03 1.50
C ILE A 44 -12.20 -13.96 0.67
N VAL A 45 -12.41 -13.61 -0.60
CA VAL A 45 -13.36 -14.28 -1.49
C VAL A 45 -12.71 -15.44 -2.25
N GLY A 46 -11.43 -15.31 -2.61
CA GLY A 46 -10.70 -16.26 -3.44
C GLY A 46 -9.93 -17.34 -2.69
N ALA A 47 -9.79 -17.20 -1.40
CA ALA A 47 -8.97 -18.09 -0.57
C ALA A 47 -9.49 -19.54 -0.45
N GLY A 48 -10.70 -19.81 -0.94
CA GLY A 48 -11.34 -21.15 -0.85
C GLY A 48 -11.05 -22.11 -1.99
N SER A 49 -10.33 -21.72 -3.05
CA SER A 49 -10.24 -22.51 -4.28
C SER A 49 -8.93 -23.31 -4.48
N THR A 50 -7.93 -23.14 -3.64
CA THR A 50 -6.69 -23.92 -3.70
C THR A 50 -6.55 -24.82 -2.47
N GLY A 51 -6.62 -26.09 -2.69
CA GLY A 51 -6.82 -27.21 -1.75
C GLY A 51 -5.77 -27.44 -0.67
N ASP A 52 -5.26 -26.42 0.00
CA ASP A 52 -4.35 -26.63 1.13
C ASP A 52 -4.55 -25.51 2.18
N GLY A 53 -5.56 -25.71 3.07
CA GLY A 53 -5.67 -24.96 4.32
C GLY A 53 -6.03 -23.49 4.22
N SER A 54 -6.37 -22.95 3.05
CA SER A 54 -6.74 -21.56 2.89
C SER A 54 -8.09 -21.27 3.57
N ILE A 55 -8.11 -20.22 4.34
CA ILE A 55 -9.22 -19.81 5.19
C ILE A 55 -10.30 -19.16 4.31
N ASP A 56 -11.41 -19.84 4.10
CA ASP A 56 -12.53 -19.35 3.29
C ASP A 56 -13.49 -18.50 4.14
N ALA A 57 -13.21 -17.20 4.21
CA ALA A 57 -14.10 -16.24 4.84
C ALA A 57 -15.33 -15.90 3.96
N SER A 58 -15.34 -16.32 2.69
CA SER A 58 -16.44 -16.03 1.77
C SER A 58 -17.75 -16.66 2.22
N ASN A 59 -17.71 -17.84 2.83
CA ASN A 59 -18.88 -18.51 3.36
C ASN A 59 -19.53 -17.76 4.54
N ILE A 60 -18.76 -16.92 5.24
CA ILE A 60 -19.27 -16.08 6.34
C ILE A 60 -19.79 -14.75 5.80
N LEU A 61 -19.06 -14.13 4.87
CA LEU A 61 -19.42 -12.82 4.32
C LEU A 61 -20.56 -12.87 3.31
N LYS A 62 -20.62 -13.88 2.44
CA LYS A 62 -21.68 -14.02 1.43
C LYS A 62 -23.10 -13.96 2.00
N PRO A 63 -23.45 -14.67 3.08
CA PRO A 63 -24.79 -14.56 3.65
C PRO A 63 -25.12 -13.17 4.19
N VAL A 64 -24.16 -12.50 4.82
CA VAL A 64 -24.33 -11.16 5.39
C VAL A 64 -24.51 -10.12 4.27
N LEU A 65 -23.68 -10.18 3.23
CA LEU A 65 -23.82 -9.38 2.03
C LEU A 65 -25.14 -9.65 1.31
N ALA A 66 -25.55 -10.92 1.24
CA ALA A 66 -26.79 -11.31 0.58
C ALA A 66 -28.03 -10.71 1.26
N ARG A 67 -28.01 -10.52 2.58
CA ARG A 67 -29.09 -9.93 3.33
C ARG A 67 -29.08 -8.40 3.36
N GLY A 68 -27.97 -7.76 2.91
CA GLY A 68 -27.82 -6.30 2.95
C GLY A 68 -27.71 -5.73 4.36
N GLU A 69 -27.23 -6.54 5.30
CA GLU A 69 -27.13 -6.19 6.72
C GLU A 69 -25.97 -5.21 7.01
N MET A 70 -25.05 -5.02 6.05
CA MET A 70 -23.87 -4.18 6.20
C MET A 70 -23.54 -3.41 4.92
N GLN A 71 -22.96 -2.22 5.09
CA GLN A 71 -22.37 -1.47 4.00
C GLN A 71 -20.88 -1.76 3.93
N ILE A 72 -20.41 -2.22 2.76
CA ILE A 72 -19.02 -2.59 2.55
C ILE A 72 -18.47 -1.86 1.33
N ILE A 73 -17.25 -1.33 1.48
CA ILE A 73 -16.41 -0.85 0.38
C ILE A 73 -15.23 -1.82 0.28
N GLY A 74 -15.15 -2.55 -0.82
CA GLY A 74 -14.02 -3.45 -1.10
C GLY A 74 -13.07 -2.84 -2.12
N ALA A 75 -11.78 -2.82 -1.83
CA ALA A 75 -10.75 -2.46 -2.80
C ALA A 75 -10.08 -3.73 -3.35
N THR A 76 -9.80 -3.73 -4.65
CA THR A 76 -9.10 -4.83 -5.33
C THR A 76 -8.54 -4.36 -6.68
N THR A 77 -7.71 -5.16 -7.32
CA THR A 77 -7.27 -4.91 -8.70
C THR A 77 -8.33 -5.37 -9.71
N ILE A 78 -8.28 -4.82 -10.92
CA ILE A 78 -9.22 -5.21 -12.01
C ILE A 78 -9.11 -6.70 -12.32
N ASP A 79 -7.88 -7.24 -12.36
CA ASP A 79 -7.64 -8.64 -12.68
C ASP A 79 -8.19 -9.58 -11.60
N GLU A 80 -7.97 -9.26 -10.33
CA GLU A 80 -8.49 -10.04 -9.22
C GLU A 80 -10.03 -9.90 -9.09
N TYR A 81 -10.60 -8.72 -9.40
CA TYR A 81 -12.04 -8.55 -9.50
C TYR A 81 -12.64 -9.51 -10.52
N ARG A 82 -12.11 -9.54 -11.75
CA ARG A 82 -12.58 -10.44 -12.83
C ARG A 82 -12.42 -11.91 -12.47
N LYS A 83 -11.37 -12.24 -11.76
CA LYS A 83 -11.04 -13.63 -11.40
C LYS A 83 -11.90 -14.16 -10.25
N HIS A 84 -12.18 -13.34 -9.25
CA HIS A 84 -12.78 -13.80 -8.00
C HIS A 84 -14.17 -13.24 -7.71
N ILE A 85 -14.48 -12.00 -8.10
CA ILE A 85 -15.75 -11.35 -7.77
C ILE A 85 -16.75 -11.52 -8.91
N GLU A 86 -16.38 -11.17 -10.13
CA GLU A 86 -17.26 -11.21 -11.32
C GLU A 86 -17.75 -12.62 -11.64
N LYS A 87 -16.95 -13.65 -11.35
CA LYS A 87 -17.34 -15.06 -11.57
C LYS A 87 -18.27 -15.60 -10.49
N ASP A 88 -18.39 -14.94 -9.38
CA ASP A 88 -19.29 -15.36 -8.29
C ASP A 88 -20.59 -14.58 -8.37
N ALA A 89 -21.64 -15.19 -8.91
CA ALA A 89 -22.94 -14.56 -9.11
C ALA A 89 -23.58 -14.00 -7.82
N ALA A 90 -23.20 -14.49 -6.64
CA ALA A 90 -23.69 -13.97 -5.38
C ALA A 90 -23.01 -12.66 -4.99
N LEU A 91 -21.72 -12.50 -5.31
CA LEU A 91 -20.95 -11.30 -5.04
C LEU A 91 -21.13 -10.24 -6.12
N GLU A 92 -21.14 -10.63 -7.39
CA GLU A 92 -21.36 -9.73 -8.52
C GLU A 92 -22.64 -8.90 -8.35
N ARG A 93 -23.73 -9.54 -7.89
CA ARG A 93 -25.01 -8.85 -7.68
C ARG A 93 -25.02 -7.91 -6.45
N ARG A 94 -23.99 -7.97 -5.60
CA ARG A 94 -23.93 -7.23 -4.33
C ARG A 94 -22.90 -6.11 -4.32
N PHE A 95 -21.90 -6.22 -5.17
CA PHE A 95 -20.88 -5.19 -5.33
C PHE A 95 -21.08 -4.42 -6.63
N GLN A 96 -21.33 -3.12 -6.51
CA GLN A 96 -21.31 -2.20 -7.64
C GLN A 96 -19.85 -1.81 -7.91
N PRO A 97 -19.27 -2.16 -9.08
CA PRO A 97 -17.90 -1.80 -9.38
C PRO A 97 -17.76 -0.28 -9.59
N VAL A 98 -16.75 0.31 -8.98
CA VAL A 98 -16.33 1.70 -9.16
C VAL A 98 -14.88 1.67 -9.65
N LEU A 99 -14.69 2.01 -10.91
CA LEU A 99 -13.35 2.06 -11.51
C LEU A 99 -12.63 3.33 -11.03
N VAL A 100 -11.46 3.14 -10.40
CA VAL A 100 -10.54 4.22 -10.05
C VAL A 100 -9.46 4.28 -11.12
N GLU A 101 -9.49 5.34 -11.93
CA GLU A 101 -8.54 5.55 -13.02
C GLU A 101 -7.23 6.16 -12.51
N GLU A 102 -6.16 6.00 -13.30
CA GLU A 102 -4.89 6.69 -13.07
C GLU A 102 -5.11 8.21 -13.10
N PRO A 103 -4.59 8.98 -12.13
CA PRO A 103 -4.75 10.43 -12.13
C PRO A 103 -4.02 11.08 -13.30
N THR A 104 -4.52 12.23 -13.77
CA THR A 104 -3.79 13.04 -14.75
C THR A 104 -2.48 13.55 -14.17
N LYS A 105 -1.54 13.98 -15.02
CA LYS A 105 -0.26 14.56 -14.59
C LYS A 105 -0.46 15.74 -13.62
N GLU A 106 -1.42 16.61 -13.92
CA GLU A 106 -1.74 17.77 -13.10
C GLU A 106 -2.24 17.38 -11.71
N ASN A 107 -3.07 16.33 -11.64
CA ASN A 107 -3.57 15.82 -10.37
C ASN A 107 -2.48 15.07 -9.61
N ALA A 108 -1.61 14.32 -10.29
CA ALA A 108 -0.45 13.67 -9.68
C ALA A 108 0.51 14.71 -9.07
N ILE A 109 0.79 15.83 -9.76
CA ILE A 109 1.59 16.93 -9.20
C ILE A 109 0.98 17.44 -7.90
N LYS A 110 -0.33 17.71 -7.86
CA LYS A 110 -1.01 18.16 -6.63
C LYS A 110 -0.92 17.13 -5.50
N ILE A 111 -1.03 15.85 -5.81
CA ILE A 111 -0.88 14.79 -4.81
C ILE A 111 0.54 14.83 -4.22
N LEU A 112 1.57 14.93 -5.07
CA LEU A 112 2.94 15.00 -4.62
C LEU A 112 3.25 16.30 -3.83
N GLU A 113 2.63 17.42 -4.19
CA GLU A 113 2.72 18.67 -3.43
C GLU A 113 2.17 18.51 -2.00
N ILE A 114 1.06 17.79 -1.83
CA ILE A 114 0.49 17.51 -0.51
C ILE A 114 1.41 16.58 0.31
N LEU A 115 2.09 15.63 -0.35
CA LEU A 115 2.97 14.68 0.30
C LEU A 115 4.37 15.25 0.59
N ARG A 116 4.76 16.36 -0.03
CA ARG A 116 6.09 16.99 0.02
C ARG A 116 6.67 17.06 1.42
N ASP A 117 5.94 17.69 2.34
CA ASP A 117 6.44 17.95 3.70
C ASP A 117 6.82 16.66 4.45
N ARG A 118 6.08 15.58 4.19
CA ARG A 118 6.36 14.27 4.80
C ARG A 118 7.65 13.66 4.25
N TYR A 119 7.88 13.76 2.94
CA TYR A 119 9.09 13.25 2.29
C TYR A 119 10.32 14.13 2.62
N GLU A 120 10.15 15.46 2.66
CA GLU A 120 11.20 16.38 3.12
C GLU A 120 11.64 16.08 4.56
N ALA A 121 10.67 15.84 5.46
CA ALA A 121 10.95 15.49 6.84
C ALA A 121 11.66 14.14 6.98
N HIS A 122 11.26 13.14 6.16
CA HIS A 122 11.83 11.80 6.20
C HIS A 122 13.27 11.79 5.67
N HIS A 123 13.49 12.37 4.50
CA HIS A 123 14.81 12.39 3.86
C HIS A 123 15.72 13.52 4.35
N LYS A 124 15.17 14.51 5.06
CA LYS A 124 15.87 15.73 5.49
C LYS A 124 16.47 16.54 4.34
N VAL A 125 15.78 16.54 3.20
CA VAL A 125 16.14 17.26 1.98
C VAL A 125 15.00 18.17 1.55
N LYS A 126 15.31 19.24 0.77
CA LYS A 126 14.30 20.11 0.17
C LYS A 126 13.85 19.58 -1.19
N ILE A 127 12.53 19.50 -1.40
CA ILE A 127 11.91 19.06 -2.65
C ILE A 127 11.27 20.26 -3.34
N THR A 128 11.86 20.72 -4.44
CA THR A 128 11.37 21.88 -5.20
C THR A 128 10.17 21.52 -6.07
N ASP A 129 9.37 22.53 -6.47
CA ASP A 129 8.27 22.33 -7.43
C ASP A 129 8.78 21.77 -8.76
N GLY A 130 9.98 22.18 -9.18
CA GLY A 130 10.64 21.63 -10.36
C GLY A 130 10.96 20.14 -10.24
N ALA A 131 11.37 19.67 -9.05
CA ALA A 131 11.62 18.25 -8.79
C ALA A 131 10.32 17.43 -8.85
N ILE A 132 9.22 17.94 -8.30
CA ILE A 132 7.90 17.29 -8.37
C ILE A 132 7.43 17.14 -9.82
N LYS A 133 7.50 18.23 -10.60
CA LYS A 133 7.13 18.20 -12.03
C LYS A 133 8.01 17.23 -12.82
N ALA A 134 9.33 17.27 -12.58
CA ALA A 134 10.26 16.36 -13.23
C ALA A 134 9.98 14.90 -12.87
N ALA A 135 9.67 14.60 -11.59
CA ALA A 135 9.34 13.25 -11.16
C ALA A 135 8.09 12.71 -11.89
N VAL A 136 7.03 13.51 -12.02
CA VAL A 136 5.83 13.13 -12.76
C VAL A 136 6.14 12.94 -14.26
N ASP A 137 6.82 13.88 -14.90
CA ASP A 137 7.10 13.81 -16.34
C ASP A 137 8.05 12.67 -16.71
N LEU A 138 9.11 12.47 -15.92
CA LEU A 138 10.07 11.40 -16.16
C LEU A 138 9.46 10.02 -15.85
N SER A 139 8.66 9.89 -14.79
CA SER A 139 7.97 8.63 -14.50
C SER A 139 7.03 8.21 -15.61
N VAL A 140 6.25 9.14 -16.17
CA VAL A 140 5.35 8.86 -17.30
C VAL A 140 6.13 8.46 -18.55
N ARG A 141 7.30 9.07 -18.77
CA ARG A 141 8.10 8.82 -19.96
C ARG A 141 8.88 7.51 -19.92
N TYR A 142 9.41 7.14 -18.75
CA TYR A 142 10.37 6.05 -18.63
C TYR A 142 9.88 4.84 -17.83
N ILE A 143 8.84 5.00 -16.99
CA ILE A 143 8.26 3.90 -16.18
C ILE A 143 6.90 3.56 -16.76
N THR A 144 6.85 2.47 -17.53
CA THR A 144 5.65 2.04 -18.26
C THR A 144 4.86 0.93 -17.58
N ASP A 145 5.45 0.26 -16.61
CA ASP A 145 4.90 -0.89 -15.89
C ASP A 145 4.22 -0.51 -14.56
N ARG A 146 4.15 0.80 -14.23
CA ARG A 146 3.52 1.33 -13.03
C ARG A 146 2.63 2.53 -13.36
N PHE A 147 1.74 2.86 -12.44
CA PHE A 147 0.77 3.94 -12.57
C PHE A 147 1.11 5.15 -11.71
N LEU A 148 0.60 6.34 -12.10
CA LEU A 148 0.59 7.51 -11.25
C LEU A 148 -0.44 7.30 -10.11
N PRO A 149 -0.21 7.87 -8.91
CA PRO A 149 0.93 8.71 -8.52
C PRO A 149 2.17 7.91 -8.10
N ASP A 150 2.07 6.60 -7.87
CA ASP A 150 3.07 5.77 -7.20
C ASP A 150 4.45 5.83 -7.90
N LYS A 151 4.48 5.68 -9.22
CA LYS A 151 5.75 5.76 -9.98
C LYS A 151 6.49 7.08 -9.83
N ALA A 152 5.78 8.18 -9.62
CA ALA A 152 6.39 9.49 -9.39
C ALA A 152 6.80 9.67 -7.92
N ILE A 153 6.06 9.09 -6.99
CA ILE A 153 6.41 9.02 -5.57
C ILE A 153 7.71 8.24 -5.40
N ASP A 154 7.83 7.06 -6.03
CA ASP A 154 9.05 6.23 -6.00
C ASP A 154 10.28 7.01 -6.48
N LEU A 155 10.14 7.82 -7.55
CA LEU A 155 11.24 8.66 -8.03
C LEU A 155 11.66 9.73 -7.03
N ILE A 156 10.70 10.35 -6.33
CA ILE A 156 11.01 11.35 -5.30
C ILE A 156 11.69 10.68 -4.11
N ASP A 157 11.21 9.53 -3.69
CA ASP A 157 11.76 8.76 -2.57
C ASP A 157 13.21 8.34 -2.85
N GLU A 158 13.46 7.76 -4.01
CA GLU A 158 14.79 7.34 -4.44
C GLU A 158 15.74 8.54 -4.60
N ALA A 159 15.28 9.64 -5.23
CA ALA A 159 16.09 10.83 -5.40
C ALA A 159 16.43 11.49 -4.06
N GLY A 160 15.46 11.57 -3.14
CA GLY A 160 15.67 12.08 -1.80
C GLY A 160 16.69 11.25 -1.01
N SER A 161 16.61 9.94 -1.09
CA SER A 161 17.56 9.00 -0.49
C SER A 161 18.98 9.21 -1.02
N ARG A 162 19.12 9.35 -2.35
CA ARG A 162 20.43 9.58 -2.98
C ARG A 162 21.05 10.92 -2.59
N VAL A 163 20.26 12.00 -2.55
CA VAL A 163 20.75 13.31 -2.13
C VAL A 163 21.23 13.25 -0.68
N ARG A 164 20.44 12.66 0.20
CA ARG A 164 20.82 12.49 1.62
C ARG A 164 22.12 11.68 1.79
N LEU A 165 22.26 10.57 1.06
CA LEU A 165 23.48 9.77 1.10
C LEU A 165 24.70 10.58 0.64
N LYS A 166 24.55 11.37 -0.43
CA LYS A 166 25.62 12.21 -0.96
C LYS A 166 26.03 13.31 0.02
N GLU A 167 25.07 13.92 0.73
CA GLU A 167 25.35 14.94 1.75
C GLU A 167 26.03 14.36 2.99
N ASN A 168 25.71 13.13 3.37
CA ASN A 168 26.27 12.45 4.54
C ASN A 168 27.58 11.70 4.24
N THR A 169 27.99 11.60 2.97
CA THR A 169 29.25 10.96 2.59
C THR A 169 30.33 12.04 2.52
N PRO A 170 31.37 12.00 3.37
CA PRO A 170 32.47 12.94 3.30
C PRO A 170 33.10 12.92 1.89
N PRO A 171 33.51 14.07 1.34
CA PRO A 171 34.31 14.11 0.11
C PRO A 171 35.54 13.21 0.23
N ASP A 172 35.94 12.60 -0.87
CA ASP A 172 37.09 11.67 -0.89
C ASP A 172 38.35 12.28 -0.29
N GLU A 173 38.57 13.60 -0.48
CA GLU A 173 39.66 14.36 0.10
C GLU A 173 39.65 14.36 1.64
N ILE A 174 38.45 14.40 2.26
CA ILE A 174 38.32 14.34 3.74
C ILE A 174 38.62 12.93 4.24
N LYS A 175 38.17 11.90 3.54
CA LYS A 175 38.50 10.50 3.89
C LYS A 175 40.00 10.25 3.83
N GLU A 176 40.66 10.70 2.77
CA GLU A 176 42.11 10.57 2.64
C GLU A 176 42.89 11.28 3.76
N LEU A 177 42.36 12.40 4.26
CA LEU A 177 42.95 13.12 5.39
C LEU A 177 42.69 12.37 6.73
N GLU A 178 41.51 11.83 6.91
CA GLU A 178 41.16 11.02 8.09
C GLU A 178 42.03 9.76 8.15
N ASP A 179 42.16 9.03 7.04
CA ASP A 179 43.01 7.84 6.92
C ASP A 179 44.50 8.17 7.22
N LYS A 180 45.01 9.35 6.74
CA LYS A 180 46.36 9.82 7.06
C LYS A 180 46.52 10.16 8.55
N ILE A 181 45.53 10.79 9.16
CA ILE A 181 45.55 11.11 10.59
C ILE A 181 45.56 9.80 11.41
N GLU A 182 44.76 8.83 11.04
CA GLU A 182 44.73 7.53 11.71
C GLU A 182 46.07 6.78 11.57
N SER A 183 46.66 6.79 10.38
CA SER A 183 47.99 6.16 10.17
C SER A 183 49.07 6.80 11.04
N ILE A 184 49.09 8.15 11.11
CA ILE A 184 50.10 8.89 11.91
C ILE A 184 49.87 8.66 13.42
N ASN A 185 48.61 8.51 13.87
CA ASN A 185 48.34 8.22 15.28
C ASN A 185 48.77 6.80 15.65
N ASN A 186 48.60 5.83 14.76
CA ASN A 186 49.03 4.45 14.96
C ASN A 186 50.58 4.29 14.92
N GLU A 187 51.30 5.20 14.25
CA GLU A 187 52.77 5.25 14.28
C GLU A 187 53.36 5.89 15.55
N LYS A 188 52.50 6.58 16.34
CA LYS A 188 52.94 7.24 17.56
C LYS A 188 52.78 6.37 18.84
N GLU A 189 52.01 5.30 18.76
CA GLU A 189 51.87 4.28 19.80
C GLU A 189 52.97 3.22 19.66
#